data_bbafcaf507e841fafdaeb4528e89ec7f
#
_entry.id   bbafcaf507e841fafdaeb4528e89ec7f
#
_cell.length_a   1.000
_cell.length_b   1.000
_cell.length_c   1.000
_cell.angle_alpha   90.00
_cell.angle_beta   90.00
_cell.angle_gamma   90.00
#
_symmetry.space_group_name_H-M   'P 1'
#
loop_
_entity.id
_entity.type
_entity.pdbx_description
1 polymer ?
#
loop_
_entity_poly.entity_id
_entity_poly.type
_entity_poly.pdbx_seq_one_letter_code
_entity_poly.pdbx_strand_id
1 'polypeptide(L)'
;MGVQLSRICTDPLLTYGAAALESCKSKQASEALEQTVLDIIISTGLVSNMVSKLPDYYYNSSLAHIVYYGSAVTKKGDKHLHGEIVSLGVLCLLTYDKQYELRDRIMEFNHKIGLPVCFDDIEIDESEFAKMLDFAAKTTEWKCRDKSITAEGYIKAMKEQNA
;
A
#
# COMPACT_ATOMS: atom_id res chain seq x y z
N MET A 1 -17.98 -10.86 3.18
CA MET A 1 -17.39 -11.10 4.51
C MET A 1 -15.92 -10.70 4.54
N GLY A 2 -15.02 -11.25 3.71
CA GLY A 2 -13.58 -10.92 3.71
C GLY A 2 -13.25 -9.43 3.63
N VAL A 3 -13.89 -8.70 2.69
CA VAL A 3 -13.68 -7.24 2.54
C VAL A 3 -14.10 -6.46 3.79
N GLN A 4 -15.13 -6.89 4.51
CA GLN A 4 -15.49 -6.24 5.78
C GLN A 4 -14.50 -6.57 6.90
N LEU A 5 -13.96 -7.79 6.90
CA LEU A 5 -12.94 -8.21 7.85
C LEU A 5 -11.59 -7.52 7.61
N SER A 6 -11.30 -7.04 6.39
CA SER A 6 -10.04 -6.32 6.13
C SER A 6 -9.88 -5.04 6.98
N ARG A 7 -10.97 -4.46 7.44
CA ARG A 7 -10.93 -3.29 8.35
C ARG A 7 -10.28 -3.61 9.70
N ILE A 8 -10.41 -4.86 10.18
CA ILE A 8 -9.75 -5.28 11.43
C ILE A 8 -8.22 -5.30 11.31
N CYS A 9 -7.67 -5.29 10.10
CA CYS A 9 -6.23 -5.21 9.87
C CYS A 9 -5.73 -3.75 9.82
N THR A 10 -6.60 -2.80 9.50
CA THR A 10 -6.21 -1.39 9.34
C THR A 10 -6.37 -0.59 10.63
N ASP A 11 -7.49 -0.74 11.32
CA ASP A 11 -7.80 0.07 12.50
C ASP A 11 -6.81 -0.15 13.66
N PRO A 12 -6.42 -1.41 14.03
CA PRO A 12 -5.39 -1.63 15.04
C PRO A 12 -4.02 -1.07 14.62
N LEU A 13 -3.65 -1.22 13.35
CA LEU A 13 -2.38 -0.71 12.84
C LEU A 13 -2.30 0.82 12.97
N LEU A 14 -3.34 1.54 12.58
CA LEU A 14 -3.39 2.99 12.72
C LEU A 14 -3.43 3.45 14.18
N THR A 15 -3.98 2.64 15.08
CA THR A 15 -4.09 2.95 16.50
C THR A 15 -2.77 2.71 17.24
N TYR A 16 -2.16 1.55 17.02
CA TYR A 16 -1.04 1.06 17.83
C TYR A 16 0.31 1.11 17.11
N GLY A 17 0.34 1.11 15.77
CA GLY A 17 1.55 0.87 14.98
C GLY A 17 2.69 1.85 15.27
N ALA A 18 2.41 3.13 15.47
CA ALA A 18 3.46 4.10 15.80
C ALA A 18 4.09 3.83 17.18
N ALA A 19 3.27 3.53 18.19
CA ALA A 19 3.76 3.18 19.54
C ALA A 19 4.47 1.81 19.53
N ALA A 20 4.00 0.87 18.72
CA ALA A 20 4.64 -0.42 18.53
C ALA A 20 6.04 -0.27 17.91
N LEU A 21 6.20 0.62 16.92
CA LEU A 21 7.49 0.91 16.31
C LEU A 21 8.50 1.47 17.34
N GLU A 22 8.07 2.38 18.20
CA GLU A 22 8.92 2.92 19.27
C GLU A 22 9.30 1.84 20.30
N SER A 23 8.36 0.94 20.61
CA SER A 23 8.63 -0.22 21.47
C SER A 23 9.67 -1.16 20.85
N CYS A 24 9.59 -1.41 19.54
CA CYS A 24 10.60 -2.17 18.81
C CYS A 24 11.99 -1.50 18.87
N LYS A 25 12.05 -0.19 18.62
CA LYS A 25 13.31 0.57 18.66
C LYS A 25 13.95 0.55 20.05
N SER A 26 13.15 0.70 21.09
CA SER A 26 13.60 0.67 22.49
C SER A 26 13.82 -0.75 23.02
N LYS A 27 13.47 -1.80 22.26
CA LYS A 27 13.53 -3.23 22.66
C LYS A 27 12.73 -3.51 23.94
N GLN A 28 11.60 -2.86 24.11
CA GLN A 28 10.71 -3.03 25.25
C GLN A 28 9.37 -3.60 24.79
N ALA A 29 8.85 -4.58 25.54
CA ALA A 29 7.50 -5.07 25.30
C ALA A 29 6.47 -4.01 25.73
N SER A 30 5.38 -3.91 24.95
CA SER A 30 4.24 -3.05 25.26
C SER A 30 2.96 -3.65 24.70
N GLU A 31 1.82 -3.22 25.23
CA GLU A 31 0.51 -3.59 24.70
C GLU A 31 0.39 -3.23 23.21
N ALA A 32 0.87 -2.05 22.83
CA ALA A 32 0.86 -1.61 21.42
C ALA A 32 1.64 -2.55 20.50
N LEU A 33 2.82 -3.02 20.94
CA LEU A 33 3.62 -3.99 20.19
C LEU A 33 2.89 -5.33 20.08
N GLU A 34 2.32 -5.82 21.19
CA GLU A 34 1.57 -7.08 21.21
C GLU A 34 0.35 -7.02 20.28
N GLN A 35 -0.47 -5.97 20.36
CA GLN A 35 -1.64 -5.80 19.49
C GLN A 35 -1.25 -5.70 18.00
N THR A 36 -0.18 -4.97 17.69
CA THR A 36 0.30 -4.86 16.30
C THR A 36 0.82 -6.20 15.77
N VAL A 37 1.57 -6.96 16.56
CA VAL A 37 2.06 -8.29 16.18
C VAL A 37 0.91 -9.28 15.98
N LEU A 38 -0.08 -9.28 16.88
CA LEU A 38 -1.28 -10.11 16.74
C LEU A 38 -2.07 -9.75 15.49
N ASP A 39 -2.21 -8.46 15.17
CA ASP A 39 -2.88 -8.02 13.95
C ASP A 39 -2.14 -8.47 12.68
N ILE A 40 -0.82 -8.35 12.64
CA ILE A 40 -0.02 -8.80 11.51
C ILE A 40 -0.14 -10.32 11.32
N ILE A 41 -0.02 -11.11 12.38
CA ILE A 41 0.04 -12.58 12.28
C ILE A 41 -1.35 -13.18 12.12
N ILE A 42 -2.31 -12.77 12.95
CA ILE A 42 -3.63 -13.42 13.03
C ILE A 42 -4.62 -12.73 12.08
N SER A 43 -4.87 -11.42 12.24
CA SER A 43 -5.89 -10.72 11.47
C SER A 43 -5.54 -10.71 9.98
N THR A 44 -4.34 -10.25 9.63
CA THR A 44 -3.87 -10.21 8.25
C THR A 44 -3.73 -11.60 7.65
N GLY A 45 -3.20 -12.57 8.41
CA GLY A 45 -3.08 -13.97 7.99
C GLY A 45 -4.42 -14.61 7.67
N LEU A 46 -5.45 -14.43 8.51
CA LEU A 46 -6.80 -14.94 8.27
C LEU A 46 -7.48 -14.25 7.09
N VAL A 47 -7.45 -12.91 7.06
CA VAL A 47 -8.10 -12.12 6.02
C VAL A 47 -7.49 -12.43 4.65
N SER A 48 -6.17 -12.56 4.55
CA SER A 48 -5.49 -12.87 3.29
C SER A 48 -5.99 -14.16 2.64
N ASN A 49 -6.32 -15.18 3.44
CA ASN A 49 -6.89 -16.42 2.94
C ASN A 49 -8.35 -16.29 2.46
N MET A 50 -9.06 -15.24 2.90
CA MET A 50 -10.47 -15.02 2.56
C MET A 50 -10.67 -14.09 1.36
N VAL A 51 -9.65 -13.31 0.99
CA VAL A 51 -9.77 -12.25 -0.01
C VAL A 51 -9.10 -12.57 -1.34
N SER A 52 -8.62 -13.79 -1.52
CA SER A 52 -8.03 -14.25 -2.78
C SER A 52 -8.56 -15.59 -3.21
N LYS A 53 -9.06 -15.66 -4.44
CA LYS A 53 -9.49 -16.87 -5.13
C LYS A 53 -9.21 -16.73 -6.63
N LEU A 54 -8.05 -17.12 -7.05
CA LEU A 54 -7.70 -17.08 -8.47
C LEU A 54 -8.50 -18.13 -9.26
N PRO A 55 -8.96 -17.80 -10.50
CA PRO A 55 -8.77 -16.53 -11.20
C PRO A 55 -9.87 -15.49 -10.95
N ASP A 56 -10.81 -15.74 -10.03
CA ASP A 56 -12.03 -14.95 -9.87
C ASP A 56 -11.74 -13.57 -9.26
N TYR A 57 -10.90 -13.53 -8.22
CA TYR A 57 -10.47 -12.29 -7.56
C TYR A 57 -9.12 -12.46 -6.86
N TYR A 58 -8.40 -11.33 -6.70
CA TYR A 58 -7.07 -11.31 -6.09
C TYR A 58 -6.83 -10.00 -5.33
N TYR A 59 -7.27 -9.96 -4.07
CA TYR A 59 -7.16 -8.76 -3.23
C TYR A 59 -5.92 -8.75 -2.31
N ASN A 60 -5.22 -9.89 -2.15
CA ASN A 60 -3.98 -9.94 -1.34
C ASN A 60 -2.86 -9.08 -1.91
N SER A 61 -2.82 -8.98 -3.24
CA SER A 61 -1.88 -8.15 -3.96
C SER A 61 -2.69 -7.28 -4.91
N SER A 62 -3.17 -6.16 -4.40
CA SER A 62 -4.05 -5.24 -5.14
C SER A 62 -3.27 -4.30 -6.06
N LEU A 63 -3.97 -3.35 -6.65
CA LEU A 63 -3.38 -2.28 -7.47
C LEU A 63 -2.33 -1.43 -6.73
N ALA A 64 -2.30 -1.44 -5.40
CA ALA A 64 -1.21 -0.83 -4.63
C ALA A 64 0.15 -1.46 -4.99
N HIS A 65 0.20 -2.76 -5.25
CA HIS A 65 1.42 -3.47 -5.62
C HIS A 65 1.92 -3.13 -7.03
N ILE A 66 1.09 -2.59 -7.93
CA ILE A 66 1.57 -2.20 -9.26
C ILE A 66 2.57 -1.05 -9.20
N VAL A 67 2.49 -0.18 -8.18
CA VAL A 67 3.49 0.86 -7.93
C VAL A 67 4.83 0.22 -7.61
N TYR A 68 4.84 -0.78 -6.73
CA TYR A 68 6.05 -1.54 -6.40
C TYR A 68 6.61 -2.29 -7.62
N TYR A 69 5.80 -3.04 -8.36
CA TYR A 69 6.30 -3.73 -9.55
C TYR A 69 6.81 -2.76 -10.61
N GLY A 70 6.10 -1.65 -10.80
CA GLY A 70 6.53 -0.59 -11.71
C GLY A 70 7.84 0.07 -11.30
N SER A 71 8.10 0.22 -10.01
CA SER A 71 9.34 0.83 -9.52
C SER A 71 10.59 0.05 -9.90
N ALA A 72 10.48 -1.27 -10.11
CA ALA A 72 11.60 -2.11 -10.52
C ALA A 72 12.24 -1.70 -11.87
N VAL A 73 11.56 -0.93 -12.70
CA VAL A 73 12.11 -0.40 -13.97
C VAL A 73 12.55 1.05 -13.89
N THR A 74 12.48 1.66 -12.71
CA THR A 74 12.97 3.02 -12.45
C THR A 74 14.43 3.01 -12.00
N LYS A 75 15.06 4.18 -11.94
CA LYS A 75 16.48 4.29 -11.56
C LYS A 75 16.73 4.06 -10.06
N LYS A 76 15.72 4.22 -9.22
CA LYS A 76 15.82 4.27 -7.76
C LYS A 76 14.93 3.28 -7.02
N GLY A 77 14.00 2.63 -7.71
CA GLY A 77 12.99 1.76 -7.08
C GLY A 77 13.54 0.57 -6.31
N ASP A 78 14.73 0.08 -6.68
CA ASP A 78 15.42 -1.02 -6.00
C ASP A 78 16.08 -0.64 -4.65
N LYS A 79 16.09 0.64 -4.31
CA LYS A 79 16.69 1.15 -3.06
C LYS A 79 15.72 1.13 -1.87
N HIS A 80 14.45 0.93 -2.15
CA HIS A 80 13.39 1.00 -1.16
C HIS A 80 12.84 -0.37 -0.80
N LEU A 81 12.40 -0.54 0.44
CA LEU A 81 11.77 -1.77 0.87
C LEU A 81 10.41 -1.95 0.19
N HIS A 82 10.03 -3.22 -0.03
CA HIS A 82 8.74 -3.57 -0.62
C HIS A 82 7.57 -2.85 0.06
N GLY A 83 7.50 -2.88 1.39
CA GLY A 83 6.43 -2.27 2.17
C GLY A 83 6.37 -0.74 2.04
N GLU A 84 7.51 -0.07 1.89
CA GLU A 84 7.56 1.39 1.68
C GLU A 84 6.85 1.78 0.38
N ILE A 85 7.20 1.11 -0.73
CA ILE A 85 6.60 1.43 -2.03
C ILE A 85 5.13 0.98 -2.10
N VAL A 86 4.78 -0.18 -1.51
CA VAL A 86 3.37 -0.62 -1.46
C VAL A 86 2.53 0.33 -0.63
N SER A 87 3.06 0.87 0.47
CA SER A 87 2.36 1.86 1.29
C SER A 87 2.02 3.13 0.48
N LEU A 88 2.96 3.64 -0.32
CA LEU A 88 2.69 4.74 -1.26
C LEU A 88 1.64 4.31 -2.32
N GLY A 89 1.72 3.07 -2.82
CA GLY A 89 0.73 2.52 -3.73
C GLY A 89 -0.69 2.46 -3.15
N VAL A 90 -0.83 2.24 -1.84
CA VAL A 90 -2.13 2.34 -1.15
C VAL A 90 -2.67 3.77 -1.22
N LEU A 91 -1.84 4.78 -1.00
CA LEU A 91 -2.26 6.18 -1.13
C LEU A 91 -2.70 6.50 -2.56
N CYS A 92 -1.97 6.04 -3.58
CA CYS A 92 -2.36 6.19 -4.98
C CYS A 92 -3.71 5.53 -5.30
N LEU A 93 -3.95 4.32 -4.77
CA LEU A 93 -5.20 3.61 -4.96
C LEU A 93 -6.38 4.36 -4.32
N LEU A 94 -6.22 4.84 -3.09
CA LEU A 94 -7.24 5.62 -2.39
C LEU A 94 -7.52 6.96 -3.10
N THR A 95 -6.49 7.59 -3.66
CA THR A 95 -6.63 8.79 -4.49
C THR A 95 -7.42 8.49 -5.76
N TYR A 96 -7.12 7.38 -6.45
CA TYR A 96 -7.89 6.92 -7.60
C TYR A 96 -9.37 6.71 -7.27
N ASP A 97 -9.65 6.05 -6.15
CA ASP A 97 -11.00 5.75 -5.67
C ASP A 97 -11.70 6.96 -5.02
N LYS A 98 -11.01 8.11 -4.93
CA LYS A 98 -11.49 9.35 -4.26
C LYS A 98 -11.86 9.15 -2.79
N GLN A 99 -11.21 8.22 -2.12
CA GLN A 99 -11.35 7.96 -0.69
C GLN A 99 -10.40 8.86 0.11
N TYR A 100 -10.50 10.17 -0.09
CA TYR A 100 -9.55 11.15 0.43
C TYR A 100 -9.44 11.15 1.96
N GLU A 101 -10.55 10.99 2.66
CA GLU A 101 -10.53 10.96 4.14
C GLU A 101 -9.67 9.79 4.67
N LEU A 102 -9.84 8.59 4.10
CA LEU A 102 -9.03 7.43 4.47
C LEU A 102 -7.58 7.59 4.01
N ARG A 103 -7.36 8.13 2.81
CA ARG A 103 -6.02 8.45 2.30
C ARG A 103 -5.27 9.37 3.26
N ASP A 104 -5.89 10.45 3.67
CA ASP A 104 -5.26 11.47 4.51
C ASP A 104 -4.91 10.90 5.90
N ARG A 105 -5.77 10.07 6.48
CA ARG A 105 -5.48 9.34 7.72
C ARG A 105 -4.27 8.40 7.59
N ILE A 106 -4.18 7.66 6.48
CA ILE A 106 -3.05 6.75 6.23
C ILE A 106 -1.79 7.56 5.92
N MET A 107 -1.90 8.66 5.19
CA MET A 107 -0.79 9.55 4.87
C MET A 107 -0.19 10.17 6.16
N GLU A 108 -1.03 10.64 7.08
CA GLU A 108 -0.59 11.13 8.38
C GLU A 108 0.14 10.04 9.19
N PHE A 109 -0.41 8.82 9.20
CA PHE A 109 0.23 7.69 9.84
C PHE A 109 1.58 7.35 9.21
N ASN A 110 1.66 7.26 7.87
CA ASN A 110 2.90 7.01 7.14
C ASN A 110 3.97 8.04 7.48
N HIS A 111 3.61 9.32 7.43
CA HIS A 111 4.52 10.41 7.79
C HIS A 111 5.04 10.26 9.23
N LYS A 112 4.16 9.91 10.17
CA LYS A 112 4.51 9.73 11.59
C LYS A 112 5.53 8.62 11.82
N ILE A 113 5.49 7.55 11.03
CA ILE A 113 6.39 6.40 11.16
C ILE A 113 7.57 6.41 10.17
N GLY A 114 7.66 7.45 9.34
CA GLY A 114 8.76 7.64 8.39
C GLY A 114 8.63 6.85 7.09
N LEU A 115 7.39 6.48 6.70
CA LEU A 115 7.12 5.89 5.39
C LEU A 115 6.90 6.98 4.33
N PRO A 116 7.19 6.69 3.04
CA PRO A 116 6.96 7.65 1.96
C PRO A 116 5.48 8.00 1.80
N VAL A 117 5.21 9.26 1.49
CA VAL A 117 3.87 9.79 1.23
C VAL A 117 3.71 10.36 -0.19
N CYS A 118 4.82 10.57 -0.89
CA CYS A 118 4.85 11.00 -2.29
C CYS A 118 5.99 10.28 -3.05
N PHE A 119 6.03 10.44 -4.37
CA PHE A 119 7.08 9.82 -5.20
C PHE A 119 8.43 10.49 -5.04
N ASP A 120 8.48 11.75 -4.65
CA ASP A 120 9.73 12.46 -4.35
C ASP A 120 10.46 11.83 -3.16
N ASP A 121 9.72 11.31 -2.17
CA ASP A 121 10.31 10.60 -1.01
C ASP A 121 11.07 9.33 -1.41
N ILE A 122 10.73 8.75 -2.56
CA ILE A 122 11.38 7.56 -3.12
C ILE A 122 12.21 7.87 -4.37
N GLU A 123 12.46 9.16 -4.65
CA GLU A 123 13.30 9.63 -5.76
C GLU A 123 12.83 9.13 -7.15
N ILE A 124 11.53 8.94 -7.37
CA ILE A 124 10.93 8.55 -8.65
C ILE A 124 10.25 9.75 -9.30
N ASP A 125 10.72 10.12 -10.49
CA ASP A 125 10.19 11.25 -11.25
C ASP A 125 8.89 10.87 -12.00
N GLU A 126 7.97 11.81 -12.13
CA GLU A 126 6.70 11.61 -12.84
C GLU A 126 6.86 11.17 -14.30
N SER A 127 7.96 11.51 -14.94
CA SER A 127 8.27 11.07 -16.32
C SER A 127 8.44 9.54 -16.42
N GLU A 128 8.68 8.85 -15.28
CA GLU A 128 8.83 7.41 -15.23
C GLU A 128 7.47 6.66 -15.07
N PHE A 129 6.38 7.36 -14.68
CA PHE A 129 5.09 6.72 -14.38
C PHE A 129 4.51 5.92 -15.53
N ALA A 130 4.58 6.41 -16.76
CA ALA A 130 4.11 5.67 -17.92
C ALA A 130 4.86 4.35 -18.09
N LYS A 131 6.18 4.37 -17.98
CA LYS A 131 7.03 3.18 -18.05
C LYS A 131 6.76 2.20 -16.92
N MET A 132 6.51 2.71 -15.70
CA MET A 132 6.12 1.90 -14.55
C MET A 132 4.83 1.15 -14.83
N LEU A 133 3.81 1.83 -15.33
CA LEU A 133 2.51 1.24 -15.63
C LEU A 133 2.59 0.22 -16.78
N ASP A 134 3.35 0.51 -17.83
CA ASP A 134 3.57 -0.42 -18.95
C ASP A 134 4.22 -1.73 -18.49
N PHE A 135 5.13 -1.66 -17.54
CA PHE A 135 5.72 -2.85 -16.93
C PHE A 135 4.71 -3.58 -16.03
N ALA A 136 4.05 -2.84 -15.13
CA ALA A 136 3.07 -3.38 -14.20
C ALA A 136 1.83 -3.97 -14.90
N ALA A 137 1.50 -3.54 -16.10
CA ALA A 137 0.39 -4.08 -16.91
C ALA A 137 0.52 -5.58 -17.23
N LYS A 138 1.71 -6.13 -17.08
CA LYS A 138 1.99 -7.57 -17.29
C LYS A 138 1.68 -8.42 -16.06
N THR A 139 1.51 -7.80 -14.90
CA THR A 139 1.29 -8.48 -13.60
C THR A 139 -0.12 -9.05 -13.48
N THR A 140 -0.28 -9.98 -12.54
CA THR A 140 -1.58 -10.57 -12.20
C THR A 140 -2.52 -9.52 -11.60
N GLU A 141 -1.99 -8.63 -10.76
CA GLU A 141 -2.72 -7.55 -10.09
C GLU A 141 -3.42 -6.65 -11.11
N TRP A 142 -2.69 -6.24 -12.15
CA TRP A 142 -3.27 -5.45 -13.24
C TRP A 142 -4.30 -6.23 -14.05
N LYS A 143 -4.06 -7.50 -14.32
CA LYS A 143 -5.00 -8.34 -15.09
C LYS A 143 -6.29 -8.62 -14.35
N CYS A 144 -6.25 -8.76 -13.02
CA CYS A 144 -7.40 -9.02 -12.17
C CYS A 144 -8.17 -7.76 -11.76
N ARG A 145 -7.71 -6.56 -12.13
CA ARG A 145 -8.39 -5.30 -11.79
C ARG A 145 -9.77 -5.19 -12.42
N ASP A 146 -10.63 -4.35 -11.87
CA ASP A 146 -11.84 -3.92 -12.54
C ASP A 146 -11.48 -3.27 -13.89
N LYS A 147 -12.22 -3.61 -14.94
CA LYS A 147 -11.94 -3.15 -16.32
C LYS A 147 -12.20 -1.66 -16.53
N SER A 148 -12.94 -1.02 -15.64
CA SER A 148 -13.12 0.44 -15.63
C SER A 148 -11.86 1.20 -15.22
N ILE A 149 -10.91 0.54 -14.55
CA ILE A 149 -9.64 1.15 -14.14
C ILE A 149 -8.69 1.19 -15.33
N THR A 150 -8.32 2.39 -15.75
CA THR A 150 -7.42 2.63 -16.89
C THR A 150 -6.03 3.03 -16.43
N ALA A 151 -5.01 2.75 -17.24
CA ALA A 151 -3.65 3.17 -16.97
C ALA A 151 -3.53 4.70 -16.88
N GLU A 152 -4.20 5.42 -17.79
CA GLU A 152 -4.23 6.87 -17.79
C GLU A 152 -4.84 7.46 -16.50
N GLY A 153 -5.99 6.89 -16.07
CA GLY A 153 -6.63 7.29 -14.81
C GLY A 153 -5.75 7.02 -13.59
N TYR A 154 -5.04 5.89 -13.58
CA TYR A 154 -4.15 5.55 -12.48
C TYR A 154 -2.89 6.44 -12.45
N ILE A 155 -2.29 6.75 -13.61
CA ILE A 155 -1.20 7.74 -13.71
C ILE A 155 -1.64 9.11 -13.19
N LYS A 156 -2.88 9.52 -13.49
CA LYS A 156 -3.43 10.77 -12.95
C LYS A 156 -3.48 10.75 -11.42
N ALA A 157 -3.92 9.64 -10.82
CA ALA A 157 -3.94 9.50 -9.36
C ALA A 157 -2.52 9.48 -8.76
N MET A 158 -1.54 8.85 -9.43
CA MET A 158 -0.14 8.90 -9.00
C MET A 158 0.40 10.34 -9.00
N LYS A 159 0.09 11.15 -10.02
CA LYS A 159 0.47 12.56 -10.09
C LYS A 159 -0.21 13.40 -9.02
N GLU A 160 -1.51 13.18 -8.79
CA GLU A 160 -2.25 13.86 -7.73
C GLU A 160 -1.70 13.53 -6.34
N GLN A 161 -1.22 12.29 -6.13
CA GLN A 161 -0.57 11.91 -4.88
C GLN A 161 0.84 12.52 -4.71
N ASN A 162 1.48 12.93 -5.80
CA ASN A 162 2.80 13.54 -5.78
C ASN A 162 2.75 15.08 -5.63
N ALA A 163 1.60 15.70 -5.80
CA ALA A 163 1.41 17.15 -5.72
C ALA A 163 1.25 17.64 -4.29
#